data_03b045bfe2c17dd703b201b90f4fbcc5
#
_entry.id   03b045bfe2c17dd703b201b90f4fbcc5
#
_cell.length_a   1.000
_cell.length_b   1.000
_cell.length_c   1.000
_cell.angle_alpha   90.00
_cell.angle_beta   90.00
_cell.angle_gamma   90.00
#
_symmetry.space_group_name_H-M   'P 1'
#
loop_
_entity.id
_entity.type
_entity.pdbx_description
1 polymer ?
#
loop_
_entity_poly.entity_id
_entity_poly.type
_entity_poly.pdbx_seq_one_letter_code
_entity_poly.pdbx_strand_id
1 'polypeptide(L)'
;MVGVIIGGILTTSVAVESNTALAAVQKSRRAAQQKGSGKPFRITREVLKEAQQRLADLGYWVGATDGKWGIASRHALIAFQKIEDRPRTGKLGSDDMRALRSASRPAPRERGFDHVEVDLERQILMIVLADGSVSRILPVSTGNGKQFELEGAVLTAVTPPGRFRVYRKLQGWRTSPLGQLYYPNYIVGGIAIHGNPAVPAVPASHGCIRIPMFAAVEFSNLTPVGTQVIVYAVSGP
;
A
#
# COMPACT_ATOMS: atom_id res chain seq x y z
N MET A 1 -1.99 11.84 -88.70
CA MET A 1 -3.09 12.43 -87.94
C MET A 1 -2.79 12.10 -86.47
N VAL A 2 -2.13 12.94 -85.81
CA VAL A 2 -2.42 13.91 -84.76
C VAL A 2 -3.22 13.31 -83.57
N GLY A 3 -2.60 13.19 -82.48
CA GLY A 3 -3.20 13.00 -81.16
C GLY A 3 -2.30 13.59 -80.12
N VAL A 4 -2.73 14.71 -79.54
CA VAL A 4 -2.09 15.47 -78.49
C VAL A 4 -2.42 14.85 -77.15
N ILE A 5 -1.46 14.64 -76.23
CA ILE A 5 -1.63 14.26 -74.88
C ILE A 5 -1.21 15.43 -73.97
N ILE A 6 -2.15 15.91 -73.19
CA ILE A 6 -1.99 16.93 -72.16
C ILE A 6 -1.57 16.27 -70.90
N GLY A 7 -0.38 16.62 -70.40
CA GLY A 7 0.06 16.25 -69.04
C GLY A 7 -0.53 17.18 -68.00
N GLY A 8 -1.22 16.59 -67.06
CA GLY A 8 -1.74 17.27 -65.83
C GLY A 8 -0.77 17.15 -64.65
N ILE A 9 -0.42 18.29 -64.09
CA ILE A 9 0.48 18.46 -62.96
C ILE A 9 -0.26 18.10 -61.65
N LEU A 10 0.29 17.18 -60.90
CA LEU A 10 -0.13 16.87 -59.51
C LEU A 10 1.09 16.96 -58.60
N THR A 11 1.41 18.17 -58.10
CA THR A 11 2.45 18.36 -57.10
C THR A 11 2.14 19.58 -56.24
N THR A 12 1.21 19.47 -55.23
CA THR A 12 1.11 20.48 -54.17
C THR A 12 0.48 19.99 -52.89
N SER A 13 0.22 18.70 -52.67
CA SER A 13 -0.53 18.23 -51.50
C SER A 13 0.35 17.71 -50.31
N VAL A 14 1.60 17.30 -50.57
CA VAL A 14 2.42 16.62 -49.53
C VAL A 14 3.14 17.58 -48.57
N ALA A 15 3.38 18.83 -48.97
CA ALA A 15 4.15 19.79 -48.15
C ALA A 15 3.32 20.43 -47.01
N VAL A 16 1.99 20.50 -47.12
CA VAL A 16 1.12 21.13 -46.10
C VAL A 16 0.85 20.22 -44.92
N GLU A 17 0.72 18.91 -45.13
CA GLU A 17 0.50 17.93 -44.04
C GLU A 17 1.72 17.76 -43.16
N SER A 18 2.93 17.83 -43.72
CA SER A 18 4.18 17.73 -42.95
C SER A 18 4.37 18.89 -41.93
N ASN A 19 3.96 20.10 -42.28
CA ASN A 19 4.10 21.26 -41.44
C ASN A 19 3.08 21.26 -40.25
N THR A 20 1.89 20.74 -40.45
CA THR A 20 0.86 20.63 -39.41
C THR A 20 1.23 19.58 -38.36
N ALA A 21 1.80 18.45 -38.78
CA ALA A 21 2.29 17.41 -37.87
C ALA A 21 3.49 17.88 -37.04
N LEU A 22 4.43 18.63 -37.66
CA LEU A 22 5.59 19.20 -36.96
C LEU A 22 5.15 20.25 -35.91
N ALA A 23 4.19 21.10 -36.25
CA ALA A 23 3.64 22.10 -35.32
C ALA A 23 2.89 21.47 -34.14
N ALA A 24 2.14 20.37 -34.37
CA ALA A 24 1.47 19.62 -33.33
C ALA A 24 2.46 18.96 -32.36
N VAL A 25 3.55 18.36 -32.87
CA VAL A 25 4.62 17.77 -32.06
C VAL A 25 5.39 18.84 -31.27
N GLN A 26 5.65 20.00 -31.86
CA GLN A 26 6.29 21.11 -31.16
C GLN A 26 5.36 21.73 -30.06
N LYS A 27 4.06 21.81 -30.33
CA LYS A 27 3.06 22.29 -29.36
C LYS A 27 2.93 21.32 -28.18
N SER A 28 2.96 19.99 -28.42
CA SER A 28 2.93 19.00 -27.37
C SER A 28 4.24 18.96 -26.56
N ARG A 29 5.40 19.15 -27.19
CA ARG A 29 6.70 19.31 -26.50
C ARG A 29 6.77 20.58 -25.66
N ARG A 30 6.24 21.72 -26.14
CA ARG A 30 6.13 22.96 -25.37
C ARG A 30 5.15 22.83 -24.21
N ALA A 31 4.01 22.16 -24.39
CA ALA A 31 3.07 21.86 -23.31
C ALA A 31 3.65 20.92 -22.24
N ALA A 32 4.50 19.95 -22.66
CA ALA A 32 5.23 19.09 -21.74
C ALA A 32 6.36 19.84 -20.98
N GLN A 33 7.01 20.81 -21.63
CA GLN A 33 8.04 21.66 -21.00
C GLN A 33 7.45 22.77 -20.10
N GLN A 34 6.22 23.23 -20.30
CA GLN A 34 5.54 24.21 -19.45
C GLN A 34 5.00 23.61 -18.12
N LYS A 35 5.04 22.30 -17.92
CA LYS A 35 4.64 21.64 -16.67
C LYS A 35 5.66 21.71 -15.54
N GLY A 36 6.62 22.63 -15.56
CA GLY A 36 7.75 22.65 -14.62
C GLY A 36 8.19 23.99 -14.04
N SER A 37 7.33 25.03 -13.93
CA SER A 37 7.71 26.28 -13.25
C SER A 37 7.33 26.38 -11.76
N GLY A 38 7.03 25.24 -11.12
CA GLY A 38 6.88 25.15 -9.67
C GLY A 38 8.24 25.12 -8.97
N LYS A 39 8.38 25.79 -7.81
CA LYS A 39 9.57 25.63 -6.95
C LYS A 39 9.85 24.15 -6.76
N PRO A 40 11.14 23.72 -6.78
CA PRO A 40 11.49 22.32 -6.59
C PRO A 40 10.89 21.81 -5.28
N PHE A 41 10.29 20.61 -5.30
CA PHE A 41 9.72 20.00 -4.10
C PHE A 41 10.80 19.83 -3.05
N ARG A 42 10.64 20.50 -1.92
CA ARG A 42 11.54 20.41 -0.77
C ARG A 42 10.81 19.78 0.39
N ILE A 43 11.44 18.80 1.01
CA ILE A 43 10.95 18.21 2.26
C ILE A 43 11.30 19.18 3.38
N THR A 44 10.29 19.86 3.93
CA THR A 44 10.39 20.70 5.11
C THR A 44 9.60 20.06 6.26
N ARG A 45 9.76 20.58 7.47
CA ARG A 45 8.99 20.09 8.62
C ARG A 45 7.47 20.25 8.40
N GLU A 46 7.05 21.32 7.77
CA GLU A 46 5.64 21.62 7.45
C GLU A 46 5.08 20.60 6.45
N VAL A 47 5.86 20.27 5.40
CA VAL A 47 5.50 19.24 4.41
C VAL A 47 5.39 17.86 5.07
N LEU A 48 6.31 17.52 5.97
CA LEU A 48 6.24 16.26 6.73
C LEU A 48 5.02 16.22 7.64
N LYS A 49 4.72 17.33 8.33
CA LYS A 49 3.54 17.44 9.19
C LYS A 49 2.24 17.33 8.37
N GLU A 50 2.17 18.00 7.21
CA GLU A 50 1.04 17.88 6.29
C GLU A 50 0.84 16.42 5.84
N ALA A 51 1.92 15.74 5.43
CA ALA A 51 1.86 14.33 5.02
C ALA A 51 1.37 13.42 6.16
N GLN A 52 1.89 13.60 7.37
CA GLN A 52 1.46 12.86 8.55
C GLN A 52 -0.02 13.11 8.85
N GLN A 53 -0.48 14.36 8.80
CA GLN A 53 -1.88 14.70 9.02
C GLN A 53 -2.78 14.04 7.98
N ARG A 54 -2.42 14.13 6.68
CA ARG A 54 -3.20 13.50 5.61
C ARG A 54 -3.25 11.98 5.75
N LEU A 55 -2.13 11.34 6.12
CA LEU A 55 -2.11 9.90 6.41
C LEU A 55 -3.05 9.56 7.58
N ALA A 56 -3.03 10.34 8.66
CA ALA A 56 -3.92 10.15 9.80
C ALA A 56 -5.40 10.31 9.42
N ASP A 57 -5.74 11.38 8.67
CA ASP A 57 -7.10 11.65 8.19
C ASP A 57 -7.63 10.51 7.30
N LEU A 58 -6.74 9.85 6.56
CA LEU A 58 -7.06 8.70 5.72
C LEU A 58 -7.14 7.38 6.51
N GLY A 59 -6.83 7.38 7.81
CA GLY A 59 -6.90 6.22 8.69
C GLY A 59 -5.60 5.42 8.80
N TYR A 60 -4.49 5.86 8.17
CA TYR A 60 -3.20 5.20 8.31
C TYR A 60 -2.61 5.46 9.71
N TRP A 61 -2.02 4.41 10.28
CA TRP A 61 -1.46 4.48 11.64
C TRP A 61 -0.09 5.17 11.63
N VAL A 62 -0.11 6.49 11.69
CA VAL A 62 1.08 7.34 11.48
C VAL A 62 1.83 7.67 12.77
N GLY A 63 1.22 7.45 13.94
CA GLY A 63 1.74 7.96 15.23
C GLY A 63 1.54 9.47 15.36
N ALA A 64 2.52 10.19 15.89
CA ALA A 64 2.46 11.64 16.05
C ALA A 64 2.56 12.38 14.72
N THR A 65 1.82 13.49 14.60
CA THR A 65 1.83 14.40 13.42
C THR A 65 2.65 15.66 13.71
N ASP A 66 3.90 15.48 14.12
CA ASP A 66 4.78 16.54 14.65
C ASP A 66 5.81 17.09 13.63
N GLY A 67 5.78 16.55 12.40
CA GLY A 67 6.73 16.89 11.34
C GLY A 67 8.10 16.21 11.50
N LYS A 68 8.23 15.21 12.39
CA LYS A 68 9.41 14.33 12.48
C LYS A 68 9.08 13.00 11.79
N TRP A 69 9.82 12.69 10.73
CA TRP A 69 9.57 11.49 9.93
C TRP A 69 10.21 10.24 10.56
N GLY A 70 9.48 9.65 11.48
CA GLY A 70 9.90 8.45 12.20
C GLY A 70 9.47 7.15 11.52
N ILE A 71 9.68 6.04 12.24
CA ILE A 71 9.36 4.68 11.77
C ILE A 71 7.85 4.51 11.52
N ALA A 72 6.99 5.10 12.36
CA ALA A 72 5.54 5.05 12.20
C ALA A 72 5.08 5.78 10.92
N SER A 73 5.58 7.00 10.66
CA SER A 73 5.27 7.75 9.45
C SER A 73 5.73 7.02 8.18
N ARG A 74 6.91 6.37 8.24
CA ARG A 74 7.41 5.54 7.14
C ARG A 74 6.49 4.35 6.85
N HIS A 75 6.06 3.62 7.89
CA HIS A 75 5.14 2.49 7.71
C HIS A 75 3.76 2.93 7.24
N ALA A 76 3.22 4.04 7.75
CA ALA A 76 1.97 4.61 7.27
C ALA A 76 2.03 4.98 5.78
N LEU A 77 3.15 5.59 5.34
CA LEU A 77 3.36 5.88 3.92
C LEU A 77 3.49 4.60 3.09
N ILE A 78 4.17 3.55 3.58
CA ILE A 78 4.24 2.25 2.89
C ILE A 78 2.82 1.66 2.72
N ALA A 79 1.97 1.73 3.75
CA ALA A 79 0.59 1.26 3.64
C ALA A 79 -0.22 2.06 2.60
N PHE A 80 -0.06 3.38 2.58
CA PHE A 80 -0.64 4.24 1.56
C PHE A 80 -0.15 3.87 0.15
N GLN A 81 1.17 3.73 -0.03
CA GLN A 81 1.76 3.35 -1.30
C GLN A 81 1.27 1.98 -1.79
N LYS A 82 1.03 1.03 -0.88
CA LYS A 82 0.46 -0.29 -1.18
C LYS A 82 -0.99 -0.19 -1.69
N ILE A 83 -1.82 0.63 -1.04
CA ILE A 83 -3.24 0.80 -1.41
C ILE A 83 -3.36 1.52 -2.75
N GLU A 84 -2.53 2.54 -2.99
CA GLU A 84 -2.54 3.35 -4.21
C GLU A 84 -1.70 2.75 -5.35
N ASP A 85 -1.28 1.48 -5.22
CA ASP A 85 -0.42 0.76 -6.18
C ASP A 85 0.80 1.57 -6.64
N ARG A 86 1.48 2.19 -5.69
CA ARG A 86 2.65 3.04 -5.89
C ARG A 86 3.95 2.30 -5.50
N PRO A 87 5.12 2.79 -5.94
CA PRO A 87 6.40 2.25 -5.45
C PRO A 87 6.48 2.27 -3.92
N ARG A 88 6.62 1.11 -3.28
CA ARG A 88 6.54 0.86 -1.83
C ARG A 88 7.83 1.25 -1.10
N THR A 89 8.27 2.49 -1.24
CA THR A 89 9.59 2.96 -0.77
C THR A 89 9.60 3.42 0.68
N GLY A 90 8.47 3.89 1.19
CA GLY A 90 8.38 4.58 2.48
C GLY A 90 9.13 5.92 2.52
N LYS A 91 9.58 6.43 1.37
CA LYS A 91 10.21 7.74 1.20
C LYS A 91 9.21 8.70 0.58
N LEU A 92 8.93 9.80 1.28
CA LEU A 92 7.98 10.81 0.80
C LEU A 92 8.56 11.57 -0.39
N GLY A 93 7.85 11.55 -1.52
CA GLY A 93 8.18 12.32 -2.71
C GLY A 93 7.09 13.33 -3.08
N SER A 94 7.35 14.15 -4.11
CA SER A 94 6.38 15.10 -4.65
C SER A 94 5.09 14.41 -5.12
N ASP A 95 5.25 13.24 -5.74
CA ASP A 95 4.15 12.47 -6.28
C ASP A 95 3.31 11.83 -5.17
N ASP A 96 3.94 11.39 -4.06
CA ASP A 96 3.22 10.90 -2.88
C ASP A 96 2.42 12.03 -2.23
N MET A 97 3.00 13.24 -2.09
CA MET A 97 2.26 14.39 -1.57
C MET A 97 1.05 14.76 -2.43
N ARG A 98 1.19 14.73 -3.75
CA ARG A 98 0.09 15.01 -4.66
C ARG A 98 -1.02 13.97 -4.49
N ALA A 99 -0.66 12.69 -4.44
CA ALA A 99 -1.60 11.59 -4.23
C ALA A 99 -2.28 11.69 -2.85
N LEU A 100 -1.53 11.94 -1.78
CA LEU A 100 -2.08 12.12 -0.42
C LEU A 100 -3.14 13.23 -0.36
N ARG A 101 -2.91 14.36 -1.04
CA ARG A 101 -3.84 15.50 -1.06
C ARG A 101 -5.17 15.15 -1.73
N SER A 102 -5.17 14.30 -2.76
CA SER A 102 -6.36 13.91 -3.53
C SER A 102 -6.99 12.59 -3.09
N ALA A 103 -6.31 11.79 -2.27
CA ALA A 103 -6.78 10.48 -1.85
C ALA A 103 -8.03 10.57 -0.96
N SER A 104 -8.87 9.55 -1.05
CA SER A 104 -9.98 9.29 -0.13
C SER A 104 -9.62 8.19 0.86
N ARG A 105 -10.30 8.16 2.02
CA ARG A 105 -10.13 7.09 2.98
C ARG A 105 -10.54 5.76 2.34
N PRO A 106 -9.69 4.70 2.42
CA PRO A 106 -10.03 3.40 1.89
C PRO A 106 -11.27 2.82 2.56
N ALA A 107 -12.14 2.19 1.77
CA ALA A 107 -13.31 1.52 2.27
C ALA A 107 -12.99 0.05 2.63
N PRO A 108 -13.61 -0.51 3.70
CA PRO A 108 -13.51 -1.93 3.99
C PRO A 108 -14.36 -2.72 3.00
N ARG A 109 -14.09 -4.03 2.87
CA ARG A 109 -14.88 -4.95 2.05
C ARG A 109 -16.18 -5.35 2.75
N GLU A 110 -16.16 -5.45 4.08
CA GLU A 110 -17.32 -5.83 4.90
C GLU A 110 -17.64 -4.75 5.91
N ARG A 111 -18.91 -4.75 6.38
CA ARG A 111 -19.44 -3.74 7.30
C ARG A 111 -20.45 -4.40 8.25
N GLY A 112 -20.87 -3.67 9.28
CA GLY A 112 -21.93 -4.11 10.19
C GLY A 112 -21.43 -4.82 11.45
N PHE A 113 -20.11 -5.00 11.62
CA PHE A 113 -19.49 -5.60 12.81
C PHE A 113 -18.02 -5.20 12.93
N ASP A 114 -17.49 -5.21 14.15
CA ASP A 114 -16.08 -4.97 14.42
C ASP A 114 -15.24 -6.16 13.93
N HIS A 115 -14.25 -5.89 13.08
CA HIS A 115 -13.38 -6.95 12.56
C HIS A 115 -12.04 -6.39 12.06
N VAL A 116 -11.15 -7.33 11.72
CA VAL A 116 -9.88 -7.05 11.05
C VAL A 116 -9.95 -7.61 9.64
N GLU A 117 -9.61 -6.81 8.64
CA GLU A 117 -9.39 -7.24 7.26
C GLU A 117 -7.90 -7.32 6.97
N VAL A 118 -7.45 -8.40 6.35
CA VAL A 118 -6.07 -8.58 5.87
C VAL A 118 -6.11 -8.87 4.37
N ASP A 119 -5.51 -7.99 3.59
CA ASP A 119 -5.37 -8.16 2.13
C ASP A 119 -3.97 -8.70 1.84
N LEU A 120 -3.89 -9.97 1.41
CA LEU A 120 -2.63 -10.65 1.14
C LEU A 120 -1.93 -10.14 -0.13
N GLU A 121 -2.67 -9.62 -1.10
CA GLU A 121 -2.11 -9.08 -2.34
C GLU A 121 -1.47 -7.72 -2.10
N ARG A 122 -2.21 -6.82 -1.46
CA ARG A 122 -1.70 -5.49 -1.11
C ARG A 122 -0.77 -5.49 0.08
N GLN A 123 -0.81 -6.55 0.91
CA GLN A 123 -0.03 -6.65 2.15
C GLN A 123 -0.39 -5.52 3.12
N ILE A 124 -1.67 -5.34 3.38
CA ILE A 124 -2.23 -4.38 4.32
C ILE A 124 -3.18 -5.05 5.30
N LEU A 125 -3.38 -4.40 6.45
CA LEU A 125 -4.37 -4.75 7.46
C LEU A 125 -5.20 -3.51 7.77
N MET A 126 -6.53 -3.68 7.88
CA MET A 126 -7.46 -2.66 8.34
C MET A 126 -8.17 -3.13 9.61
N ILE A 127 -8.35 -2.25 10.59
CA ILE A 127 -9.29 -2.43 11.71
C ILE A 127 -10.57 -1.70 11.34
N VAL A 128 -11.66 -2.44 11.23
CA VAL A 128 -12.97 -1.95 10.79
C VAL A 128 -13.93 -1.96 11.97
N LEU A 129 -14.66 -0.87 12.16
CA LEU A 129 -15.69 -0.73 13.18
C LEU A 129 -17.07 -1.13 12.64
N ALA A 130 -18.01 -1.42 13.54
CA ALA A 130 -19.35 -1.86 13.19
C ALA A 130 -20.13 -0.88 12.28
N ASP A 131 -19.85 0.43 12.39
CA ASP A 131 -20.41 1.45 11.50
C ASP A 131 -19.83 1.44 10.08
N GLY A 132 -18.86 0.56 9.81
CA GLY A 132 -18.15 0.44 8.55
C GLY A 132 -17.02 1.44 8.37
N SER A 133 -16.67 2.20 9.39
CA SER A 133 -15.49 3.07 9.35
C SER A 133 -14.21 2.28 9.55
N VAL A 134 -13.14 2.68 8.84
CA VAL A 134 -11.80 2.11 9.03
C VAL A 134 -11.07 2.90 10.11
N SER A 135 -10.86 2.28 11.27
CA SER A 135 -10.20 2.92 12.42
C SER A 135 -8.71 3.05 12.22
N ARG A 136 -8.04 1.99 11.73
CA ARG A 136 -6.58 1.94 11.53
C ARG A 136 -6.23 1.15 10.28
N ILE A 137 -5.20 1.61 9.57
CA ILE A 137 -4.59 0.91 8.44
C ILE A 137 -3.10 0.73 8.72
N LEU A 138 -2.62 -0.51 8.54
CA LEU A 138 -1.23 -0.90 8.75
C LEU A 138 -0.67 -1.63 7.52
N PRO A 139 0.63 -1.47 7.20
CA PRO A 139 1.29 -2.40 6.32
C PRO A 139 1.56 -3.70 7.07
N VAL A 140 1.47 -4.82 6.38
CA VAL A 140 1.84 -6.13 6.92
C VAL A 140 2.90 -6.80 6.05
N SER A 141 3.49 -7.87 6.60
CA SER A 141 4.31 -8.82 5.87
C SER A 141 3.90 -10.23 6.28
N THR A 142 3.35 -10.99 5.34
CA THR A 142 2.72 -12.30 5.54
C THR A 142 3.59 -13.44 5.03
N GLY A 143 3.09 -14.68 5.00
CA GLY A 143 3.78 -15.85 4.48
C GLY A 143 4.32 -15.64 3.07
N ASN A 144 5.57 -16.03 2.83
CA ASN A 144 6.30 -15.76 1.59
C ASN A 144 6.11 -16.84 0.51
N GLY A 145 5.32 -17.88 0.78
CA GLY A 145 5.04 -18.99 -0.12
C GLY A 145 6.19 -20.00 -0.32
N LYS A 146 7.34 -19.81 0.32
CA LYS A 146 8.50 -20.68 0.17
C LYS A 146 8.39 -21.90 1.09
N GLN A 147 9.00 -23.01 0.69
CA GLN A 147 9.18 -24.16 1.56
C GLN A 147 10.24 -23.87 2.63
N PHE A 148 10.05 -24.45 3.81
CA PHE A 148 11.00 -24.44 4.92
C PHE A 148 10.87 -25.74 5.71
N GLU A 149 11.92 -26.13 6.42
CA GLU A 149 11.93 -27.31 7.27
C GLU A 149 11.67 -26.90 8.73
N LEU A 150 10.81 -27.65 9.41
CA LEU A 150 10.54 -27.52 10.82
C LEU A 150 10.34 -28.89 11.44
N GLU A 151 11.17 -29.26 12.43
CA GLU A 151 11.10 -30.54 13.17
C GLU A 151 11.03 -31.76 12.23
N GLY A 152 11.81 -31.74 11.13
CA GLY A 152 11.87 -32.81 10.13
C GLY A 152 10.72 -32.83 9.11
N ALA A 153 9.76 -31.92 9.20
CA ALA A 153 8.67 -31.76 8.22
C ALA A 153 8.95 -30.61 7.26
N VAL A 154 8.71 -30.81 5.96
CA VAL A 154 8.74 -29.74 4.95
C VAL A 154 7.38 -29.06 4.90
N LEU A 155 7.35 -27.78 5.23
CA LEU A 155 6.16 -26.95 5.27
C LEU A 155 6.25 -25.83 4.24
N THR A 156 5.09 -25.26 3.89
CA THR A 156 5.04 -24.06 3.04
C THR A 156 4.62 -22.84 3.87
N ALA A 157 5.34 -21.76 3.71
CA ALA A 157 5.17 -20.49 4.44
C ALA A 157 3.93 -19.71 3.95
N VAL A 158 2.73 -20.21 4.24
CA VAL A 158 1.45 -19.63 3.76
C VAL A 158 0.69 -18.99 4.92
N THR A 159 0.17 -17.78 4.70
CA THR A 159 -0.91 -17.21 5.49
C THR A 159 -2.22 -17.63 4.81
N PRO A 160 -3.05 -18.50 5.41
CA PRO A 160 -4.25 -19.00 4.76
C PRO A 160 -5.29 -17.88 4.61
N PRO A 161 -5.93 -17.74 3.43
CA PRO A 161 -7.13 -16.92 3.31
C PRO A 161 -8.31 -17.58 4.03
N GLY A 162 -9.27 -16.78 4.48
CA GLY A 162 -10.46 -17.29 5.16
C GLY A 162 -10.94 -16.38 6.27
N ARG A 163 -11.92 -16.89 7.03
CA ARG A 163 -12.51 -16.23 8.19
C ARG A 163 -12.06 -16.91 9.47
N PHE A 164 -11.43 -16.15 10.31
CA PHE A 164 -10.87 -16.59 11.58
C PHE A 164 -11.40 -15.74 12.74
N ARG A 165 -11.00 -16.12 13.95
CA ARG A 165 -11.17 -15.31 15.15
C ARG A 165 -9.89 -15.27 15.96
N VAL A 166 -9.61 -14.17 16.61
CA VAL A 166 -8.58 -14.14 17.65
C VAL A 166 -9.00 -15.11 18.75
N TYR A 167 -8.34 -16.26 18.87
CA TYR A 167 -8.71 -17.27 19.87
C TYR A 167 -7.80 -17.26 21.11
N ARG A 168 -6.60 -16.69 20.99
CA ARG A 168 -5.63 -16.57 22.08
C ARG A 168 -4.73 -15.36 21.88
N LYS A 169 -4.37 -14.71 22.98
CA LYS A 169 -3.45 -13.57 23.01
C LYS A 169 -2.40 -13.79 24.09
N LEU A 170 -1.18 -13.29 23.85
CA LEU A 170 -0.12 -13.25 24.85
C LEU A 170 0.45 -11.84 24.92
N GLN A 171 0.80 -11.40 26.11
CA GLN A 171 1.48 -10.12 26.31
C GLN A 171 3.00 -10.28 26.20
N GLY A 172 3.66 -9.22 25.75
CA GLY A 172 5.12 -9.19 25.61
C GLY A 172 5.65 -10.10 24.53
N TRP A 173 6.87 -10.57 24.71
CA TRP A 173 7.57 -11.42 23.78
C TRP A 173 7.23 -12.90 23.95
N ARG A 174 7.11 -13.58 22.83
CA ARG A 174 6.98 -15.04 22.77
C ARG A 174 8.02 -15.59 21.81
N THR A 175 8.83 -16.55 22.30
CA THR A 175 9.75 -17.32 21.45
C THR A 175 9.01 -18.53 20.85
N SER A 176 9.20 -18.76 19.58
CA SER A 176 8.73 -19.94 18.85
C SER A 176 9.89 -20.54 18.05
N PRO A 177 9.79 -21.78 17.55
CA PRO A 177 10.82 -22.35 16.67
C PRO A 177 11.11 -21.50 15.42
N LEU A 178 10.13 -20.69 14.96
CA LEU A 178 10.25 -19.81 13.77
C LEU A 178 10.62 -18.37 14.12
N GLY A 179 11.02 -18.09 15.36
CA GLY A 179 11.47 -16.78 15.81
C GLY A 179 10.58 -16.15 16.89
N GLN A 180 10.81 -14.87 17.10
CA GLN A 180 10.15 -14.11 18.17
C GLN A 180 8.92 -13.37 17.68
N LEU A 181 7.85 -13.41 18.49
CA LEU A 181 6.60 -12.70 18.27
C LEU A 181 6.37 -11.71 19.42
N TYR A 182 5.99 -10.48 19.11
CA TYR A 182 5.66 -9.47 20.11
C TYR A 182 4.15 -9.22 20.14
N TYR A 183 3.53 -9.40 21.30
CA TYR A 183 2.07 -9.32 21.51
C TYR A 183 1.28 -10.14 20.48
N PRO A 184 1.53 -11.46 20.37
CA PRO A 184 0.86 -12.29 19.37
C PRO A 184 -0.62 -12.47 19.68
N ASN A 185 -1.45 -12.24 18.66
CA ASN A 185 -2.88 -12.50 18.61
C ASN A 185 -3.09 -13.68 17.65
N TYR A 186 -3.25 -14.90 18.19
CA TYR A 186 -3.38 -16.13 17.40
C TYR A 186 -4.75 -16.24 16.76
N ILE A 187 -4.79 -16.60 15.46
CA ILE A 187 -6.01 -16.67 14.66
C ILE A 187 -6.32 -18.08 14.15
N VAL A 188 -5.30 -18.89 13.82
CA VAL A 188 -5.45 -20.27 13.38
C VAL A 188 -4.15 -21.05 13.60
N GLY A 189 -4.21 -22.23 14.23
CA GLY A 189 -3.03 -23.04 14.54
C GLY A 189 -1.95 -22.20 15.26
N GLY A 190 -0.73 -22.20 14.74
CA GLY A 190 0.38 -21.36 15.22
C GLY A 190 0.47 -19.98 14.59
N ILE A 191 -0.45 -19.62 13.70
CA ILE A 191 -0.43 -18.33 12.97
C ILE A 191 -1.04 -17.23 13.81
N ALA A 192 -0.31 -16.13 13.95
CA ALA A 192 -0.71 -14.97 14.72
C ALA A 192 -0.48 -13.66 13.94
N ILE A 193 -1.24 -12.63 14.32
CA ILE A 193 -0.93 -11.22 14.02
C ILE A 193 -0.06 -10.71 15.18
N HIS A 194 1.16 -10.25 14.89
CA HIS A 194 2.11 -9.88 15.94
C HIS A 194 3.07 -8.78 15.52
N GLY A 195 3.59 -8.03 16.47
CA GLY A 195 4.66 -7.08 16.26
C GLY A 195 5.96 -7.77 15.84
N ASN A 196 6.63 -7.19 14.85
CA ASN A 196 7.94 -7.65 14.40
C ASN A 196 8.82 -6.44 14.03
N PRO A 197 10.12 -6.42 14.39
CA PRO A 197 11.02 -5.34 13.98
C PRO A 197 11.23 -5.28 12.46
N ALA A 198 11.02 -6.41 11.74
CA ALA A 198 11.14 -6.50 10.29
C ALA A 198 9.76 -6.71 9.64
N VAL A 199 9.18 -5.61 9.12
CA VAL A 199 7.95 -5.64 8.30
C VAL A 199 8.28 -5.05 6.93
N PRO A 200 8.91 -5.84 6.05
CA PRO A 200 9.21 -5.41 4.69
C PRO A 200 7.93 -5.18 3.89
N ALA A 201 8.05 -4.46 2.76
CA ALA A 201 6.91 -4.13 1.92
C ALA A 201 6.34 -5.33 1.13
N VAL A 202 6.97 -6.52 1.26
CA VAL A 202 6.65 -7.77 0.58
C VAL A 202 6.41 -8.89 1.59
N PRO A 203 5.77 -10.02 1.22
CA PRO A 203 5.66 -11.21 2.06
C PRO A 203 7.05 -11.75 2.44
N ALA A 204 7.28 -12.02 3.75
CA ALA A 204 8.57 -12.49 4.25
C ALA A 204 8.48 -13.35 5.52
N SER A 205 7.27 -13.70 5.99
CA SER A 205 7.10 -14.55 7.16
C SER A 205 6.98 -16.04 6.78
N HIS A 206 6.93 -16.92 7.78
CA HIS A 206 6.61 -18.34 7.63
C HIS A 206 5.10 -18.64 7.72
N GLY A 207 4.24 -17.59 7.72
CA GLY A 207 2.79 -17.73 7.78
C GLY A 207 2.13 -16.71 8.71
N CYS A 208 2.79 -16.24 9.77
CA CYS A 208 2.29 -15.17 10.63
C CYS A 208 2.13 -13.86 9.87
N ILE A 209 1.24 -13.01 10.36
CA ILE A 209 1.00 -11.65 9.86
C ILE A 209 1.80 -10.69 10.72
N ARG A 210 2.93 -10.20 10.20
CA ARG A 210 3.79 -9.24 10.89
C ARG A 210 3.22 -7.84 10.76
N ILE A 211 3.08 -7.13 11.88
CA ILE A 211 2.75 -5.72 11.95
C ILE A 211 3.91 -4.93 12.57
N PRO A 212 4.02 -3.60 12.35
CA PRO A 212 5.05 -2.79 12.97
C PRO A 212 5.02 -2.85 14.50
N MET A 213 6.19 -2.88 15.13
CA MET A 213 6.35 -3.00 16.58
C MET A 213 5.58 -1.93 17.35
N PHE A 214 5.61 -0.67 16.89
CA PHE A 214 4.96 0.45 17.58
C PHE A 214 3.43 0.29 17.67
N ALA A 215 2.83 -0.48 16.78
CA ALA A 215 1.38 -0.71 16.74
C ALA A 215 0.93 -1.94 17.53
N ALA A 216 1.84 -2.85 17.88
CA ALA A 216 1.46 -4.19 18.37
C ALA A 216 0.66 -4.20 19.68
N VAL A 217 1.02 -3.34 20.63
CA VAL A 217 0.33 -3.25 21.94
C VAL A 217 -1.08 -2.71 21.75
N GLU A 218 -1.21 -1.57 21.04
CA GLU A 218 -2.52 -0.96 20.81
C GLU A 218 -3.38 -1.85 19.91
N PHE A 219 -2.80 -2.48 18.87
CA PHE A 219 -3.50 -3.48 18.06
C PHE A 219 -4.07 -4.61 18.93
N SER A 220 -3.25 -5.16 19.81
CA SER A 220 -3.71 -6.22 20.72
C SER A 220 -4.85 -5.73 21.63
N ASN A 221 -4.84 -4.48 22.09
CA ASN A 221 -5.92 -3.92 22.90
C ASN A 221 -7.22 -3.72 22.10
N LEU A 222 -7.10 -3.28 20.85
CA LEU A 222 -8.24 -3.05 19.93
C LEU A 222 -8.86 -4.36 19.40
N THR A 223 -8.18 -5.49 19.52
CA THR A 223 -8.63 -6.79 19.01
C THR A 223 -8.74 -7.83 20.13
N PRO A 224 -9.78 -7.78 20.98
CA PRO A 224 -10.01 -8.77 22.04
C PRO A 224 -10.17 -10.19 21.48
N VAL A 225 -10.06 -11.19 22.35
CA VAL A 225 -10.41 -12.58 22.00
C VAL A 225 -11.85 -12.61 21.49
N GLY A 226 -12.08 -13.32 20.38
CA GLY A 226 -13.36 -13.34 19.67
C GLY A 226 -13.43 -12.39 18.47
N THR A 227 -12.55 -11.36 18.37
CA THR A 227 -12.52 -10.46 17.20
C THR A 227 -12.39 -11.26 15.92
N GLN A 228 -13.26 -11.00 14.94
CA GLN A 228 -13.19 -11.61 13.62
C GLN A 228 -11.98 -11.09 12.84
N VAL A 229 -11.32 -11.99 12.13
CA VAL A 229 -10.21 -11.68 11.22
C VAL A 229 -10.50 -12.30 9.87
N ILE A 230 -10.63 -11.48 8.85
CA ILE A 230 -10.94 -11.90 7.48
C ILE A 230 -9.68 -11.70 6.64
N VAL A 231 -9.18 -12.79 6.09
CA VAL A 231 -7.97 -12.80 5.26
C VAL A 231 -8.36 -13.03 3.81
N TYR A 232 -8.10 -12.06 2.95
CA TYR A 232 -8.41 -12.10 1.52
C TYR A 232 -7.17 -12.48 0.71
N ALA A 233 -7.32 -13.46 -0.20
CA ALA A 233 -6.26 -13.89 -1.11
C ALA A 233 -6.04 -12.91 -2.26
N VAL A 234 -7.13 -12.30 -2.75
CA VAL A 234 -7.13 -11.38 -3.90
C VAL A 234 -7.84 -10.10 -3.49
N SER A 235 -7.30 -8.96 -3.90
CA SER A 235 -7.97 -7.67 -3.78
C SER A 235 -9.31 -7.75 -4.51
N GLY A 236 -10.41 -7.39 -3.84
CA GLY A 236 -11.72 -7.28 -4.50
C GLY A 236 -11.71 -6.20 -5.58
N PRO A 237 -12.70 -6.21 -6.43
CA PRO A 237 -12.90 -5.17 -7.43
C PRO A 237 -13.01 -3.78 -6.83
#